data_6dce55519752bf942f1029d49448d01e
#
_entry.id   6dce55519752bf942f1029d49448d01e
#
_cell.length_a   1.000
_cell.length_b   1.000
_cell.length_c   1.000
_cell.angle_alpha   90.00
_cell.angle_beta   90.00
_cell.angle_gamma   90.00
#
_symmetry.space_group_name_H-M   'P 1'
#
loop_
_entity.id
_entity.type
_entity.pdbx_description
1 polymer ?
#
loop_
_entity_poly.entity_id
_entity_poly.type
_entity_poly.pdbx_seq_one_letter_code
_entity_poly.pdbx_strand_id
1 'polypeptide(L)'
;MDYDALVAKVLELLQREKRVPCREGGGSMRTAIHDDLFTPEVIADPYAYFDRLREEDPVHWNAKYAVWLVTRYDDVVWVLRHQELFSSEVAKRDPREPYPPIQASDLEMYNFVRAFFGDFFIQHDRPAHTEMRKVVHGYFTPKSMGQWRSLVQSAITDLLDEAEAQGRMDVMRDFATPLPLLVIAQMLGMPYQDRQFLRELSEHLLF
;
A
#
# COMPACT_ATOMS: atom_id res chain seq x y z
N MET A 1 27.87 -2.57 2.33
CA MET A 1 27.41 -1.16 2.34
C MET A 1 26.92 -0.90 3.75
N ASP A 2 27.49 0.10 4.43
CA ASP A 2 27.15 0.40 5.83
C ASP A 2 25.78 1.08 5.86
N TYR A 3 24.77 0.32 6.28
CA TYR A 3 23.38 0.76 6.33
C TYR A 3 23.18 1.93 7.30
N ASP A 4 23.91 1.93 8.41
CA ASP A 4 23.81 2.98 9.42
C ASP A 4 24.37 4.31 8.89
N ALA A 5 25.43 4.26 8.08
CA ALA A 5 25.99 5.43 7.42
C ALA A 5 25.05 5.99 6.33
N LEU A 6 24.34 5.11 5.61
CA LEU A 6 23.35 5.51 4.61
C LEU A 6 22.13 6.16 5.26
N VAL A 7 21.61 5.55 6.33
CA VAL A 7 20.49 6.09 7.12
C VAL A 7 20.86 7.43 7.74
N ALA A 8 22.04 7.54 8.34
CA ALA A 8 22.53 8.81 8.90
C ALA A 8 22.62 9.90 7.82
N LYS A 9 23.07 9.56 6.61
CA LYS A 9 23.17 10.50 5.48
C LYS A 9 21.79 10.90 4.95
N VAL A 10 20.83 9.97 4.89
CA VAL A 10 19.44 10.27 4.51
C VAL A 10 18.78 11.17 5.56
N LEU A 11 18.95 10.88 6.84
CA LEU A 11 18.45 11.71 7.93
C LEU A 11 19.09 13.10 7.92
N GLU A 12 20.39 13.20 7.67
CA GLU A 12 21.09 14.49 7.51
C GLU A 12 20.54 15.28 6.33
N LEU A 13 20.25 14.64 5.20
CA LEU A 13 19.66 15.28 4.01
C LEU A 13 18.22 15.75 4.29
N LEU A 14 17.40 14.92 4.93
CA LEU A 14 16.03 15.29 5.34
C LEU A 14 16.02 16.46 6.33
N GLN A 15 17.02 16.56 7.20
CA GLN A 15 17.16 17.65 8.16
C GLN A 15 17.78 18.93 7.53
N ARG A 16 18.63 18.77 6.51
CA ARG A 16 19.35 19.88 5.89
C ARG A 16 18.48 20.75 4.98
N GLU A 17 17.52 20.15 4.27
CA GLU A 17 16.57 20.89 3.43
C GLU A 17 15.46 21.56 4.23
N LYS A 18 15.19 21.09 5.45
CA LYS A 18 14.18 21.66 6.32
C LYS A 18 14.80 22.16 7.62
N ARG A 19 15.20 23.43 7.65
CA ARG A 19 15.37 24.19 8.89
C ARG A 19 13.99 24.38 9.54
N VAL A 20 13.47 23.33 10.17
CA VAL A 20 12.37 23.48 11.11
C VAL A 20 13.01 23.86 12.45
N PRO A 21 12.73 25.05 13.02
CA PRO A 21 13.23 25.39 14.34
C PRO A 21 12.63 24.39 15.33
N CYS A 22 13.49 23.64 16.02
CA CYS A 22 13.11 22.96 17.22
C CYS A 22 12.54 24.03 18.18
N ARG A 23 11.24 24.00 18.42
CA ARG A 23 10.65 24.79 19.52
C ARG A 23 11.12 24.16 20.83
N GLU A 24 12.17 24.75 21.40
CA GLU A 24 12.42 24.63 22.82
C GLU A 24 11.24 25.30 23.53
N GLY A 25 10.37 24.53 24.12
CA GLY A 25 9.18 25.02 24.77
C GLY A 25 8.62 24.03 25.78
N GLY A 26 8.98 24.23 27.05
CA GLY A 26 8.16 24.06 28.25
C GLY A 26 7.44 22.74 28.47
N GLY A 27 8.01 21.93 29.35
CA GLY A 27 7.49 20.90 30.20
C GLY A 27 6.00 20.54 30.21
N SER A 28 5.64 19.50 29.51
CA SER A 28 4.68 18.51 29.95
C SER A 28 5.32 17.15 29.65
N MET A 29 5.29 16.23 30.62
CA MET A 29 5.69 14.84 30.41
C MET A 29 4.76 14.24 29.36
N ARG A 30 5.05 14.45 28.06
CA ARG A 30 4.34 13.74 26.99
C ARG A 30 4.80 12.30 27.05
N THR A 31 3.86 11.39 27.13
CA THR A 31 4.11 9.95 27.09
C THR A 31 4.86 9.66 25.79
N ALA A 32 5.96 8.91 25.85
CA ALA A 32 6.69 8.50 24.64
C ALA A 32 5.74 7.86 23.64
N ILE A 33 5.98 8.09 22.35
CA ILE A 33 5.22 7.43 21.26
C ILE A 33 5.60 5.95 21.33
N HIS A 34 4.59 5.08 21.42
CA HIS A 34 4.84 3.63 21.42
C HIS A 34 4.97 3.10 19.99
N ASP A 35 5.73 2.00 19.85
CA ASP A 35 6.04 1.41 18.54
C ASP A 35 4.97 0.41 18.03
N ASP A 36 3.92 0.15 18.78
CA ASP A 36 2.89 -0.82 18.38
C ASP A 36 1.83 -0.17 17.49
N LEU A 37 1.93 -0.39 16.17
CA LEU A 37 1.01 0.14 15.17
C LEU A 37 -0.35 -0.59 15.12
N PHE A 38 -0.44 -1.76 15.76
CA PHE A 38 -1.62 -2.63 15.69
C PHE A 38 -2.33 -2.79 17.03
N THR A 39 -2.16 -1.83 17.95
CA THR A 39 -3.00 -1.80 19.15
C THR A 39 -4.45 -1.50 18.78
N PRO A 40 -5.44 -1.96 19.56
CA PRO A 40 -6.84 -1.66 19.30
C PRO A 40 -7.13 -0.16 19.17
N GLU A 41 -6.43 0.68 19.93
CA GLU A 41 -6.58 2.14 19.92
C GLU A 41 -6.08 2.73 18.60
N VAL A 42 -4.90 2.30 18.10
CA VAL A 42 -4.35 2.78 16.83
C VAL A 42 -5.19 2.28 15.66
N ILE A 43 -5.70 1.04 15.72
CA ILE A 43 -6.59 0.51 14.67
C ILE A 43 -7.91 1.28 14.64
N ALA A 44 -8.47 1.63 15.80
CA ALA A 44 -9.73 2.37 15.89
C ALA A 44 -9.61 3.83 15.43
N ASP A 45 -8.49 4.49 15.76
CA ASP A 45 -8.19 5.87 15.35
C ASP A 45 -6.70 6.03 15.00
N PRO A 46 -6.27 5.65 13.79
CA PRO A 46 -4.89 5.81 13.37
C PRO A 46 -4.47 7.28 13.22
N TYR A 47 -5.42 8.18 12.99
CA TYR A 47 -5.12 9.59 12.75
C TYR A 47 -4.49 10.26 13.95
N ALA A 48 -5.01 10.04 15.16
CA ALA A 48 -4.46 10.61 16.39
C ALA A 48 -3.01 10.17 16.63
N TYR A 49 -2.69 8.91 16.35
CA TYR A 49 -1.33 8.37 16.45
C TYR A 49 -0.38 9.02 15.43
N PHE A 50 -0.78 9.05 14.15
CA PHE A 50 0.06 9.63 13.10
C PHE A 50 0.14 11.15 13.15
N ASP A 51 -0.84 11.87 13.71
CA ASP A 51 -0.75 13.31 13.98
C ASP A 51 0.35 13.60 14.98
N ARG A 52 0.42 12.83 16.05
CA ARG A 52 1.51 12.94 17.02
C ARG A 52 2.87 12.69 16.38
N LEU A 53 3.02 11.64 15.56
CA LEU A 53 4.27 11.37 14.83
C LEU A 53 4.65 12.55 13.93
N ARG A 54 3.71 13.11 13.18
CA ARG A 54 3.99 14.26 12.30
C ARG A 54 4.50 15.49 13.06
N GLU A 55 4.01 15.69 14.26
CA GLU A 55 4.38 16.85 15.07
C GLU A 55 5.66 16.62 15.87
N GLU A 56 5.79 15.46 16.52
CA GLU A 56 6.81 15.18 17.53
C GLU A 56 8.05 14.48 16.95
N ASP A 57 7.86 13.51 16.02
CA ASP A 57 8.94 12.69 15.43
C ASP A 57 8.57 12.23 14.00
N PRO A 58 8.62 13.15 13.01
CA PRO A 58 8.10 12.89 11.67
C PRO A 58 8.86 11.84 10.86
N VAL A 59 10.09 11.51 11.25
CA VAL A 59 10.90 10.40 10.70
C VAL A 59 11.28 9.51 11.87
N HIS A 60 10.37 8.63 12.23
CA HIS A 60 10.42 7.82 13.43
C HIS A 60 11.01 6.44 13.18
N TRP A 61 11.99 6.03 13.99
CA TRP A 61 12.45 4.65 14.01
C TRP A 61 11.52 3.80 14.87
N ASN A 62 10.75 2.94 14.23
CA ASN A 62 9.89 1.99 14.94
C ASN A 62 10.68 0.73 15.28
N ALA A 63 11.09 0.59 16.54
CA ALA A 63 11.95 -0.51 16.99
C ALA A 63 11.22 -1.86 16.99
N LYS A 64 9.90 -1.87 17.19
CA LYS A 64 9.10 -3.11 17.20
C LYS A 64 9.11 -3.82 15.85
N TYR A 65 8.99 -3.05 14.76
CA TYR A 65 8.92 -3.59 13.40
C TYR A 65 10.22 -3.39 12.62
N ALA A 66 11.24 -2.77 13.24
CA ALA A 66 12.53 -2.43 12.61
C ALA A 66 12.35 -1.67 11.27
N VAL A 67 11.49 -0.65 11.27
CA VAL A 67 11.19 0.18 10.09
C VAL A 67 11.25 1.67 10.42
N TRP A 68 11.58 2.47 9.41
CA TRP A 68 11.42 3.91 9.48
C TRP A 68 10.02 4.33 9.04
N LEU A 69 9.31 5.09 9.88
CA LEU A 69 8.03 5.70 9.56
C LEU A 69 8.26 7.15 9.13
N VAL A 70 7.92 7.45 7.89
CA VAL A 70 7.99 8.83 7.36
C VAL A 70 6.56 9.34 7.24
N THR A 71 6.22 10.40 7.98
CA THR A 71 4.81 10.77 8.18
C THR A 71 4.41 12.12 7.59
N ARG A 72 5.34 13.05 7.34
CA ARG A 72 5.02 14.32 6.70
C ARG A 72 4.88 14.15 5.19
N TYR A 73 3.90 14.80 4.61
CA TYR A 73 3.60 14.73 3.18
C TYR A 73 4.81 15.03 2.29
N ASP A 74 5.52 16.14 2.56
CA ASP A 74 6.67 16.52 1.74
C ASP A 74 7.82 15.52 1.86
N ASP A 75 8.04 14.92 3.05
CA ASP A 75 9.07 13.91 3.25
C ASP A 75 8.73 12.61 2.52
N VAL A 76 7.46 12.20 2.57
CA VAL A 76 6.96 11.04 1.79
C VAL A 76 7.13 11.29 0.29
N VAL A 77 6.72 12.45 -0.21
CA VAL A 77 6.90 12.82 -1.63
C VAL A 77 8.36 12.84 -2.02
N TRP A 78 9.24 13.34 -1.14
CA TRP A 78 10.67 13.36 -1.37
C TRP A 78 11.22 11.93 -1.49
N VAL A 79 10.93 11.04 -0.53
CA VAL A 79 11.33 9.62 -0.55
C VAL A 79 10.87 8.94 -1.84
N LEU A 80 9.61 9.10 -2.22
CA LEU A 80 9.04 8.47 -3.42
C LEU A 80 9.66 8.97 -4.73
N ARG A 81 10.19 10.18 -4.75
CA ARG A 81 10.84 10.77 -5.95
C ARG A 81 12.30 10.40 -6.09
N HIS A 82 12.99 10.04 -5.00
CA HIS A 82 14.40 9.71 -4.99
C HIS A 82 14.66 8.21 -5.07
N GLN A 83 14.26 7.63 -6.20
CA GLN A 83 14.37 6.18 -6.47
C GLN A 83 15.83 5.69 -6.54
N GLU A 84 16.78 6.60 -6.72
CA GLU A 84 18.21 6.31 -6.63
C GLU A 84 18.70 6.03 -5.20
N LEU A 85 17.95 6.49 -4.19
CA LEU A 85 18.24 6.29 -2.77
C LEU A 85 17.33 5.22 -2.14
N PHE A 86 16.12 5.07 -2.63
CA PHE A 86 15.09 4.19 -2.08
C PHE A 86 14.62 3.17 -3.10
N SER A 87 14.72 1.90 -2.73
CA SER A 87 14.32 0.79 -3.59
C SER A 87 12.92 0.30 -3.24
N SER A 88 12.14 -0.04 -4.27
CA SER A 88 10.85 -0.72 -4.15
C SER A 88 10.98 -2.25 -4.10
N GLU A 89 12.17 -2.80 -4.30
CA GLU A 89 12.43 -4.25 -4.35
C GLU A 89 12.49 -4.89 -2.94
N VAL A 90 11.50 -4.58 -2.10
CA VAL A 90 11.46 -5.03 -0.70
C VAL A 90 11.52 -6.56 -0.60
N ALA A 91 10.70 -7.25 -1.39
CA ALA A 91 10.65 -8.72 -1.37
C ALA A 91 11.99 -9.39 -1.73
N LYS A 92 12.82 -8.72 -2.54
CA LYS A 92 14.12 -9.25 -2.99
C LYS A 92 15.28 -8.84 -2.09
N ARG A 93 15.22 -7.63 -1.54
CA ARG A 93 16.35 -6.98 -0.86
C ARG A 93 16.24 -6.94 0.65
N ASP A 94 15.05 -7.15 1.22
CA ASP A 94 14.88 -7.13 2.66
C ASP A 94 15.43 -8.42 3.30
N PRO A 95 16.54 -8.34 4.03
CA PRO A 95 17.15 -9.51 4.69
C PRO A 95 16.46 -9.85 6.02
N ARG A 96 15.53 -9.03 6.49
CA ARG A 96 14.89 -9.21 7.79
C ARG A 96 14.02 -10.45 7.79
N GLU A 97 14.00 -11.11 8.92
CA GLU A 97 13.04 -12.18 9.15
C GLU A 97 11.60 -11.61 9.15
N PRO A 98 10.63 -12.40 8.68
CA PRO A 98 9.24 -11.99 8.68
C PRO A 98 8.75 -11.72 10.10
N TYR A 99 7.92 -10.67 10.24
CA TYR A 99 7.25 -10.38 11.49
C TYR A 99 5.72 -10.44 11.28
N PRO A 100 4.99 -11.22 12.07
CA PRO A 100 5.48 -12.16 13.11
C PRO A 100 6.35 -13.31 12.54
N PRO A 101 7.18 -13.93 13.37
CA PRO A 101 7.99 -15.07 12.94
C PRO A 101 7.12 -16.18 12.34
N ILE A 102 7.55 -16.69 11.18
CA ILE A 102 6.83 -17.75 10.47
C ILE A 102 7.25 -19.11 11.02
N GLN A 103 6.28 -19.99 11.20
CA GLN A 103 6.58 -21.36 11.61
C GLN A 103 7.35 -22.11 10.52
N ALA A 104 8.23 -23.01 10.91
CA ALA A 104 9.05 -23.77 9.96
C ALA A 104 8.19 -24.56 8.94
N SER A 105 6.99 -24.99 9.34
CA SER A 105 6.00 -25.65 8.47
C SER A 105 5.54 -24.77 7.31
N ASP A 106 5.52 -23.44 7.50
CA ASP A 106 4.92 -22.50 6.57
C ASP A 106 5.97 -21.74 5.73
N LEU A 107 7.26 -22.02 5.99
CA LEU A 107 8.37 -21.31 5.36
C LEU A 107 8.41 -21.49 3.83
N GLU A 108 8.08 -22.68 3.32
CA GLU A 108 8.04 -22.93 1.89
C GLU A 108 6.93 -22.09 1.21
N MET A 109 5.74 -22.08 1.80
CA MET A 109 4.63 -21.29 1.32
C MET A 109 4.94 -19.78 1.39
N TYR A 110 5.54 -19.34 2.49
CA TYR A 110 5.97 -17.95 2.64
C TYR A 110 6.96 -17.53 1.54
N ASN A 111 7.98 -18.36 1.28
CA ASN A 111 8.96 -18.07 0.25
C ASN A 111 8.33 -18.04 -1.15
N PHE A 112 7.39 -18.95 -1.42
CA PHE A 112 6.63 -18.95 -2.66
C PHE A 112 5.82 -17.65 -2.83
N VAL A 113 5.06 -17.25 -1.82
CA VAL A 113 4.25 -16.03 -1.82
C VAL A 113 5.13 -14.79 -1.96
N ARG A 114 6.25 -14.74 -1.24
CA ARG A 114 7.21 -13.65 -1.33
C ARG A 114 7.82 -13.54 -2.73
N ALA A 115 8.20 -14.65 -3.34
CA ALA A 115 8.72 -14.66 -4.71
C ALA A 115 7.65 -14.21 -5.70
N PHE A 116 6.43 -14.72 -5.58
CA PHE A 116 5.30 -14.34 -6.44
C PHE A 116 5.01 -12.83 -6.39
N PHE A 117 4.88 -12.25 -5.19
CA PHE A 117 4.68 -10.80 -5.06
C PHE A 117 5.91 -9.99 -5.46
N GLY A 118 7.12 -10.55 -5.28
CA GLY A 118 8.38 -9.91 -5.69
C GLY A 118 8.50 -9.72 -7.20
N ASP A 119 7.73 -10.46 -8.00
CA ASP A 119 7.70 -10.32 -9.46
C ASP A 119 6.67 -9.30 -9.95
N PHE A 120 5.86 -8.71 -9.06
CA PHE A 120 4.93 -7.64 -9.45
C PHE A 120 5.71 -6.38 -9.85
N PHE A 121 5.25 -5.67 -10.88
CA PHE A 121 5.97 -4.50 -11.40
C PHE A 121 6.20 -3.40 -10.36
N ILE A 122 5.34 -3.30 -9.34
CA ILE A 122 5.51 -2.37 -8.22
C ILE A 122 6.70 -2.71 -7.30
N GLN A 123 7.19 -3.95 -7.36
CA GLN A 123 8.35 -4.45 -6.63
C GLN A 123 9.65 -4.36 -7.43
N HIS A 124 9.65 -3.63 -8.54
CA HIS A 124 10.84 -3.43 -9.36
C HIS A 124 11.29 -1.97 -9.31
N ASP A 125 12.61 -1.79 -9.31
CA ASP A 125 13.23 -0.49 -9.53
C ASP A 125 13.37 -0.20 -11.04
N ARG A 126 13.78 1.01 -11.39
CA ARG A 126 14.14 1.36 -12.77
C ARG A 126 15.40 0.59 -13.21
N PRO A 127 15.51 0.19 -14.47
CA PRO A 127 14.61 0.44 -15.61
C PRO A 127 13.42 -0.51 -15.69
N ALA A 128 13.44 -1.69 -15.03
CA ALA A 128 12.45 -2.75 -15.17
C ALA A 128 11.02 -2.24 -14.89
N HIS A 129 10.81 -1.53 -13.77
CA HIS A 129 9.52 -0.89 -13.46
C HIS A 129 9.01 -0.03 -14.62
N THR A 130 9.88 0.78 -15.22
CA THR A 130 9.49 1.70 -16.29
C THR A 130 9.03 0.94 -17.53
N GLU A 131 9.75 -0.12 -17.91
CA GLU A 131 9.40 -0.91 -19.08
C GLU A 131 8.08 -1.68 -18.87
N MET A 132 7.91 -2.33 -17.73
CA MET A 132 6.67 -3.04 -17.40
C MET A 132 5.48 -2.09 -17.35
N ARG A 133 5.63 -0.91 -16.73
CA ARG A 133 4.58 0.10 -16.64
C ARG A 133 4.17 0.64 -18.01
N LYS A 134 5.10 0.80 -18.97
CA LYS A 134 4.78 1.24 -20.34
C LYS A 134 3.80 0.30 -21.03
N VAL A 135 3.95 -1.02 -20.84
CA VAL A 135 3.06 -2.01 -21.43
C VAL A 135 1.61 -1.77 -20.99
N VAL A 136 1.40 -1.50 -19.71
CA VAL A 136 0.08 -1.33 -19.12
C VAL A 136 -0.48 0.07 -19.38
N HIS A 137 0.38 1.09 -19.42
CA HIS A 137 -0.03 2.50 -19.51
C HIS A 137 -0.93 2.79 -20.72
N GLY A 138 -0.71 2.13 -21.85
CA GLY A 138 -1.52 2.32 -23.06
C GLY A 138 -3.01 2.03 -22.86
N TYR A 139 -3.35 1.13 -21.95
CA TYR A 139 -4.73 0.74 -21.63
C TYR A 139 -5.42 1.72 -20.68
N PHE A 140 -4.67 2.59 -20.00
CA PHE A 140 -5.18 3.55 -19.01
C PHE A 140 -5.08 5.01 -19.47
N THR A 141 -5.02 5.24 -20.77
CA THR A 141 -5.08 6.61 -21.30
C THR A 141 -6.52 7.18 -21.22
N PRO A 142 -6.71 8.51 -21.19
CA PRO A 142 -8.05 9.11 -21.22
C PRO A 142 -8.92 8.61 -22.37
N LYS A 143 -8.32 8.35 -23.56
CA LYS A 143 -9.00 7.81 -24.72
C LYS A 143 -9.46 6.36 -24.48
N SER A 144 -8.61 5.52 -23.93
CA SER A 144 -8.94 4.12 -23.61
C SER A 144 -10.00 4.07 -22.51
N MET A 145 -9.86 4.90 -21.47
CA MET A 145 -10.83 4.97 -20.37
C MET A 145 -12.24 5.35 -20.85
N GLY A 146 -12.34 6.19 -21.89
CA GLY A 146 -13.64 6.51 -22.51
C GLY A 146 -14.36 5.29 -23.10
N GLN A 147 -13.63 4.29 -23.57
CA GLN A 147 -14.21 3.06 -24.13
C GLN A 147 -14.82 2.16 -23.06
N TRP A 148 -14.34 2.23 -21.82
CA TRP A 148 -14.83 1.42 -20.69
C TRP A 148 -16.10 1.97 -20.06
N ARG A 149 -16.54 3.19 -20.44
CA ARG A 149 -17.74 3.81 -19.84
C ARG A 149 -18.99 2.96 -19.97
N SER A 150 -19.25 2.41 -21.16
CA SER A 150 -20.41 1.56 -21.39
C SER A 150 -20.37 0.26 -20.58
N LEU A 151 -19.18 -0.31 -20.47
CA LEU A 151 -18.93 -1.51 -19.66
C LEU A 151 -19.20 -1.26 -18.18
N VAL A 152 -18.65 -0.16 -17.64
CA VAL A 152 -18.89 0.24 -16.25
C VAL A 152 -20.38 0.49 -16.01
N GLN A 153 -21.05 1.19 -16.96
CA GLN A 153 -22.48 1.46 -16.85
C GLN A 153 -23.30 0.18 -16.85
N SER A 154 -22.98 -0.81 -17.70
CA SER A 154 -23.64 -2.11 -17.70
C SER A 154 -23.46 -2.84 -16.37
N ALA A 155 -22.23 -2.92 -15.87
CA ALA A 155 -21.94 -3.55 -14.58
C ALA A 155 -22.71 -2.91 -13.42
N ILE A 156 -22.82 -1.58 -13.41
CA ILE A 156 -23.62 -0.85 -12.42
C ILE A 156 -25.09 -1.24 -12.53
N THR A 157 -25.64 -1.24 -13.75
CA THR A 157 -27.05 -1.59 -13.97
C THR A 157 -27.35 -3.01 -13.50
N ASP A 158 -26.52 -3.99 -13.88
CA ASP A 158 -26.69 -5.38 -13.50
C ASP A 158 -26.71 -5.57 -11.97
N LEU A 159 -25.79 -4.91 -11.24
CA LEU A 159 -25.72 -4.98 -9.78
C LEU A 159 -26.93 -4.31 -9.09
N LEU A 160 -27.42 -3.20 -9.65
CA LEU A 160 -28.58 -2.51 -9.11
C LEU A 160 -29.86 -3.29 -9.38
N ASP A 161 -30.01 -3.91 -10.54
CA ASP A 161 -31.17 -4.76 -10.89
C ASP A 161 -31.22 -6.00 -9.99
N GLU A 162 -30.06 -6.62 -9.69
CA GLU A 162 -29.95 -7.71 -8.73
C GLU A 162 -30.42 -7.27 -7.31
N ALA A 163 -30.00 -6.08 -6.87
CA ALA A 163 -30.39 -5.53 -5.58
C ALA A 163 -31.89 -5.17 -5.52
N GLU A 164 -32.42 -4.59 -6.59
CA GLU A 164 -33.85 -4.28 -6.71
C GLU A 164 -34.72 -5.54 -6.62
N ALA A 165 -34.32 -6.60 -7.32
CA ALA A 165 -34.98 -7.89 -7.26
C ALA A 165 -35.03 -8.52 -5.85
N GLN A 166 -33.99 -8.23 -5.02
CA GLN A 166 -33.93 -8.68 -3.63
C GLN A 166 -34.69 -7.75 -2.65
N GLY A 167 -35.05 -6.53 -3.08
CA GLY A 167 -35.70 -5.52 -2.25
C GLY A 167 -34.81 -4.94 -1.13
N ARG A 168 -33.50 -5.25 -1.14
CA ARG A 168 -32.49 -4.77 -0.18
C ARG A 168 -31.10 -4.86 -0.78
N MET A 169 -30.15 -4.06 -0.28
CA MET A 169 -28.74 -4.08 -0.69
C MET A 169 -27.83 -3.80 0.50
N ASP A 170 -26.80 -4.60 0.67
CA ASP A 170 -25.60 -4.23 1.41
C ASP A 170 -24.64 -3.56 0.43
N VAL A 171 -24.45 -2.24 0.58
CA VAL A 171 -23.67 -1.43 -0.38
C VAL A 171 -22.25 -1.96 -0.55
N MET A 172 -21.61 -2.40 0.51
CA MET A 172 -20.24 -2.93 0.42
C MET A 172 -20.20 -4.28 -0.28
N ARG A 173 -21.00 -5.22 0.17
CA ARG A 173 -20.99 -6.60 -0.32
C ARG A 173 -21.59 -6.73 -1.72
N ASP A 174 -22.71 -6.04 -1.98
CA ASP A 174 -23.53 -6.28 -3.17
C ASP A 174 -23.20 -5.29 -4.31
N PHE A 175 -22.44 -4.20 -4.03
CA PHE A 175 -22.14 -3.16 -5.02
C PHE A 175 -20.66 -2.72 -5.03
N ALA A 176 -20.14 -2.18 -3.91
CA ALA A 176 -18.83 -1.53 -3.90
C ALA A 176 -17.66 -2.52 -4.09
N THR A 177 -17.77 -3.73 -3.58
CA THR A 177 -16.78 -4.80 -3.76
C THR A 177 -16.85 -5.43 -5.16
N PRO A 178 -18.02 -5.89 -5.66
CA PRO A 178 -18.09 -6.56 -6.96
C PRO A 178 -17.86 -5.62 -8.15
N LEU A 179 -18.24 -4.34 -8.09
CA LEU A 179 -18.13 -3.44 -9.24
C LEU A 179 -16.71 -3.30 -9.79
N PRO A 180 -15.68 -2.94 -9.01
CA PRO A 180 -14.31 -2.87 -9.51
C PRO A 180 -13.79 -4.20 -10.04
N LEU A 181 -14.13 -5.31 -9.39
CA LEU A 181 -13.71 -6.65 -9.80
C LEU A 181 -14.28 -7.02 -11.17
N LEU A 182 -15.57 -6.76 -11.40
CA LEU A 182 -16.21 -6.98 -12.69
C LEU A 182 -15.58 -6.15 -13.80
N VAL A 183 -15.30 -4.88 -13.51
CA VAL A 183 -14.67 -3.97 -14.49
C VAL A 183 -13.26 -4.46 -14.84
N ILE A 184 -12.43 -4.80 -13.86
CA ILE A 184 -11.07 -5.28 -14.09
C ILE A 184 -11.09 -6.63 -14.83
N ALA A 185 -11.94 -7.55 -14.43
CA ALA A 185 -12.10 -8.83 -15.09
C ALA A 185 -12.40 -8.68 -16.58
N GLN A 186 -13.35 -7.83 -16.92
CA GLN A 186 -13.72 -7.59 -18.32
C GLN A 186 -12.60 -6.84 -19.07
N MET A 187 -11.88 -5.90 -18.44
CA MET A 187 -10.71 -5.26 -19.04
C MET A 187 -9.61 -6.27 -19.36
N LEU A 188 -9.47 -7.33 -18.57
CA LEU A 188 -8.54 -8.42 -18.79
C LEU A 188 -9.08 -9.50 -19.76
N GLY A 189 -10.30 -9.34 -20.28
CA GLY A 189 -10.94 -10.28 -21.21
C GLY A 189 -11.46 -11.55 -20.55
N MET A 190 -11.69 -11.53 -19.24
CA MET A 190 -12.24 -12.67 -18.52
C MET A 190 -13.75 -12.81 -18.81
N PRO A 191 -14.23 -14.05 -19.03
CA PRO A 191 -15.65 -14.29 -19.23
C PRO A 191 -16.50 -13.87 -18.04
N TYR A 192 -17.69 -13.32 -18.29
CA TYR A 192 -18.59 -12.84 -17.23
C TYR A 192 -19.03 -13.96 -16.26
N GLN A 193 -19.08 -15.21 -16.73
CA GLN A 193 -19.40 -16.36 -15.90
C GLN A 193 -18.36 -16.64 -14.80
N ASP A 194 -17.12 -16.19 -14.96
CA ASP A 194 -16.03 -16.42 -14.01
C ASP A 194 -16.02 -15.37 -12.87
N ARG A 195 -16.99 -14.44 -12.87
CA ARG A 195 -17.08 -13.36 -11.88
C ARG A 195 -17.13 -13.86 -10.43
N GLN A 196 -17.81 -14.97 -10.19
CA GLN A 196 -17.93 -15.56 -8.85
C GLN A 196 -16.57 -16.09 -8.38
N PHE A 197 -15.88 -16.79 -9.23
CA PHE A 197 -14.53 -17.30 -8.96
C PHE A 197 -13.55 -16.14 -8.65
N LEU A 198 -13.60 -15.05 -9.42
CA LEU A 198 -12.76 -13.87 -9.17
C LEU A 198 -13.06 -13.20 -7.83
N ARG A 199 -14.33 -13.14 -7.46
CA ARG A 199 -14.73 -12.60 -6.18
C ARG A 199 -14.16 -13.44 -5.03
N GLU A 200 -14.37 -14.75 -5.07
CA GLU A 200 -13.84 -15.68 -4.08
C GLU A 200 -12.31 -15.61 -3.99
N LEU A 201 -11.62 -15.58 -5.14
CA LEU A 201 -10.17 -15.46 -5.20
C LEU A 201 -9.68 -14.14 -4.59
N SER A 202 -10.34 -13.02 -4.88
CA SER A 202 -9.93 -11.71 -4.34
C SER A 202 -10.18 -11.59 -2.85
N GLU A 203 -11.27 -12.17 -2.33
CA GLU A 203 -11.53 -12.22 -0.90
C GLU A 203 -10.44 -13.02 -0.16
N HIS A 204 -9.94 -14.12 -0.74
CA HIS A 204 -8.86 -14.92 -0.15
C HIS A 204 -7.46 -14.30 -0.29
N LEU A 205 -7.24 -13.42 -1.27
CA LEU A 205 -5.93 -12.78 -1.48
C LEU A 205 -5.77 -11.47 -0.71
N LEU A 206 -6.86 -10.80 -0.37
CA LEU A 206 -6.82 -9.46 0.21
C LEU A 206 -7.18 -9.43 1.70
N PHE A 207 -7.81 -10.49 2.23
CA PHE A 207 -8.27 -10.63 3.59
C PHE A 207 -7.94 -12.01 4.17
#